data_ca85703eb4e024bef9151e2c941fec86
#
_entry.id   ca85703eb4e024bef9151e2c941fec86
#
_cell.length_a   1.000
_cell.length_b   1.000
_cell.length_c   1.000
_cell.angle_alpha   90.00
_cell.angle_beta   90.00
_cell.angle_gamma   90.00
#
_symmetry.space_group_name_H-M   'P 1'
#
loop_
_entity.id
_entity.type
_entity.pdbx_description
1 polymer ?
#
loop_
_entity_poly.entity_id
_entity_poly.type
_entity_poly.pdbx_seq_one_letter_code
_entity_poly.pdbx_strand_id
1 'polypeptide(L)'
;ILNIMMQGGPSKVFSAKTDWKCAMQARMKDKFLQIFGTSWIMPSDMMLDYVYGDEKMSLCVSLNEDYERPGHNYVNIQFSEGFLELFQELDDNVFLDPYAFKKGHWEEVLTKTLHDPYETVFIPAGRNLITILSEQMNYIFTSLEGSQLRQIDYVTKRYIETILKLKPLFGRGLSGYIDDVMASEDSEAAKKFKSNRPAIKLLCEKATEILGGSYRYVDGEERLYLDERKYIKINFTSSGQQEIIWVFNLLFYYLIEDKRVFLILEEPESHLYPSSQR
;
A
#
# COMPACT_ATOMS: atom_id res chain seq x y z
N ILE A 1 -6.40 8.92 -2.68
CA ILE A 1 -6.49 10.06 -3.62
C ILE A 1 -5.10 10.64 -3.83
N LEU A 2 -4.42 11.16 -2.80
CA LEU A 2 -3.08 11.74 -2.91
C LEU A 2 -2.11 10.81 -3.64
N ASN A 3 -2.10 9.51 -3.30
CA ASN A 3 -1.30 8.50 -3.99
C ASN A 3 -1.62 8.38 -5.49
N ILE A 4 -2.89 8.49 -5.88
CA ILE A 4 -3.29 8.50 -7.29
C ILE A 4 -2.78 9.77 -7.96
N MET A 5 -2.86 10.90 -7.28
CA MET A 5 -2.37 12.19 -7.76
C MET A 5 -0.85 12.21 -7.93
N MET A 6 -0.11 11.61 -6.99
CA MET A 6 1.37 11.64 -6.97
C MET A 6 2.06 10.57 -7.83
N GLN A 7 1.42 9.42 -8.08
CA GLN A 7 2.03 8.27 -8.80
C GLN A 7 2.38 8.51 -10.27
N GLY A 8 2.15 9.67 -10.79
CA GLY A 8 2.40 9.92 -12.20
C GLY A 8 3.03 11.25 -12.51
N GLY A 9 3.99 11.72 -11.77
CA GLY A 9 4.64 13.02 -11.93
C GLY A 9 4.31 13.84 -13.20
N PRO A 10 4.37 15.13 -13.20
CA PRO A 10 3.88 15.99 -14.29
C PRO A 10 4.50 15.68 -15.65
N SER A 11 5.62 14.95 -15.69
CA SER A 11 6.39 14.71 -16.93
C SER A 11 5.72 13.79 -17.95
N LYS A 12 4.70 13.00 -17.56
CA LYS A 12 4.05 12.05 -18.49
C LYS A 12 2.62 12.41 -18.91
N VAL A 13 1.96 13.33 -18.23
CA VAL A 13 0.53 13.57 -18.42
C VAL A 13 0.19 15.02 -18.75
N PHE A 14 1.04 15.97 -18.36
CA PHE A 14 0.75 17.38 -18.52
C PHE A 14 1.55 17.99 -19.69
N SER A 15 0.95 17.99 -20.88
CA SER A 15 1.24 19.01 -21.86
C SER A 15 0.60 20.34 -21.36
N ALA A 16 1.12 21.49 -21.77
CA ALA A 16 0.75 22.82 -21.31
C ALA A 16 -0.75 23.22 -21.44
N LYS A 17 -1.66 22.29 -21.58
CA LYS A 17 -3.11 22.46 -21.73
C LYS A 17 -3.94 21.39 -20.99
N THR A 18 -3.37 20.71 -20.01
CA THR A 18 -4.09 19.60 -19.34
C THR A 18 -4.88 20.15 -18.16
N ASP A 19 -6.18 20.03 -18.22
CA ASP A 19 -7.14 20.25 -17.15
C ASP A 19 -6.95 19.20 -16.05
N TRP A 20 -6.62 19.61 -14.84
CA TRP A 20 -6.39 18.73 -13.69
C TRP A 20 -7.61 17.86 -13.37
N LYS A 21 -8.81 18.42 -13.49
CA LYS A 21 -10.06 17.67 -13.30
C LYS A 21 -10.13 16.49 -14.26
N CYS A 22 -9.97 16.75 -15.55
CA CYS A 22 -10.04 15.70 -16.58
C CYS A 22 -8.94 14.65 -16.41
N ALA A 23 -7.72 15.08 -16.11
CA ALA A 23 -6.60 14.18 -15.87
C ALA A 23 -6.85 13.30 -14.63
N MET A 24 -7.41 13.85 -13.57
CA MET A 24 -7.72 13.13 -12.35
C MET A 24 -8.87 12.15 -12.55
N GLN A 25 -9.94 12.56 -13.25
CA GLN A 25 -11.02 11.64 -13.61
C GLN A 25 -10.51 10.45 -14.40
N ALA A 26 -9.67 10.67 -15.42
CA ALA A 26 -9.10 9.59 -16.22
C ALA A 26 -8.27 8.61 -15.36
N ARG A 27 -7.38 9.13 -14.53
CA ARG A 27 -6.55 8.29 -13.64
C ARG A 27 -7.37 7.50 -12.63
N MET A 28 -8.38 8.12 -12.04
CA MET A 28 -9.24 7.43 -11.06
C MET A 28 -10.08 6.36 -11.74
N LYS A 29 -10.57 6.60 -12.96
CA LYS A 29 -11.25 5.58 -13.76
C LYS A 29 -10.34 4.41 -14.10
N ASP A 30 -9.13 4.68 -14.58
CA ASP A 30 -8.16 3.63 -14.86
C ASP A 30 -7.83 2.81 -13.61
N LYS A 31 -7.68 3.49 -12.47
CA LYS A 31 -7.41 2.83 -11.21
C LYS A 31 -8.59 2.01 -10.71
N PHE A 32 -9.81 2.53 -10.84
CA PHE A 32 -11.03 1.81 -10.53
C PHE A 32 -11.15 0.52 -11.35
N LEU A 33 -10.88 0.62 -12.66
CA LEU A 33 -10.89 -0.52 -13.56
C LEU A 33 -9.77 -1.54 -13.27
N GLN A 34 -8.61 -1.09 -12.82
CA GLN A 34 -7.53 -1.97 -12.37
C GLN A 34 -7.90 -2.76 -11.12
N ILE A 35 -8.66 -2.17 -10.21
CA ILE A 35 -9.08 -2.78 -8.94
C ILE A 35 -10.26 -3.75 -9.17
N PHE A 36 -11.29 -3.28 -9.83
CA PHE A 36 -12.57 -4.00 -9.94
C PHE A 36 -12.74 -4.75 -11.27
N GLY A 37 -11.82 -4.57 -12.21
CA GLY A 37 -11.93 -5.18 -13.53
C GLY A 37 -13.00 -4.56 -14.40
N THR A 38 -13.36 -5.27 -15.48
CA THR A 38 -14.47 -4.88 -16.34
C THR A 38 -15.79 -5.28 -15.69
N SER A 39 -16.67 -4.39 -15.58
CA SER A 39 -17.84 -4.25 -14.73
C SER A 39 -19.05 -5.16 -14.92
N TRP A 40 -18.97 -6.19 -15.69
CA TRP A 40 -20.10 -7.11 -15.88
C TRP A 40 -20.70 -7.68 -14.58
N ILE A 41 -19.97 -7.54 -13.47
CA ILE A 41 -20.31 -8.11 -12.17
C ILE A 41 -20.80 -7.02 -11.19
N MET A 42 -20.65 -5.73 -11.54
CA MET A 42 -21.02 -4.65 -10.63
C MET A 42 -22.52 -4.38 -10.70
N PRO A 43 -23.20 -4.17 -9.55
CA PRO A 43 -24.58 -3.73 -9.54
C PRO A 43 -24.73 -2.39 -10.28
N SER A 44 -25.81 -2.24 -11.06
CA SER A 44 -26.09 -1.02 -11.84
C SER A 44 -26.28 0.22 -10.97
N ASP A 45 -26.70 0.02 -9.74
CA ASP A 45 -26.93 1.03 -8.72
C ASP A 45 -25.69 1.29 -7.83
N MET A 46 -24.52 0.78 -8.22
CA MET A 46 -23.29 1.00 -7.46
C MET A 46 -23.01 2.50 -7.35
N MET A 47 -22.89 2.96 -6.13
CA MET A 47 -22.46 4.31 -5.78
C MET A 47 -21.51 4.24 -4.60
N LEU A 48 -20.39 4.93 -4.71
CA LEU A 48 -19.39 5.04 -3.68
C LEU A 48 -19.11 6.51 -3.43
N ASP A 49 -19.49 6.98 -2.25
CA ASP A 49 -19.21 8.33 -1.79
C ASP A 49 -18.01 8.32 -0.85
N TYR A 50 -17.06 9.19 -1.12
CA TYR A 50 -15.88 9.38 -0.29
C TYR A 50 -15.77 10.82 0.15
N VAL A 51 -15.77 11.03 1.46
CA VAL A 51 -15.60 12.36 2.08
C VAL A 51 -14.18 12.44 2.64
N TYR A 52 -13.46 13.47 2.25
CA TYR A 52 -12.07 13.66 2.64
C TYR A 52 -11.96 14.81 3.65
N GLY A 53 -11.84 14.46 4.92
CA GLY A 53 -11.69 15.41 6.02
C GLY A 53 -12.97 16.14 6.37
N ASP A 54 -13.47 17.00 5.51
CA ASP A 54 -14.74 17.69 5.65
C ASP A 54 -15.68 17.49 4.44
N GLU A 55 -16.96 17.85 4.59
CA GLU A 55 -17.97 17.65 3.56
C GLU A 55 -17.71 18.43 2.26
N LYS A 56 -16.83 19.45 2.29
CA LYS A 56 -16.50 20.24 1.11
C LYS A 56 -15.60 19.47 0.15
N MET A 57 -14.82 18.51 0.67
CA MET A 57 -13.89 17.68 -0.10
C MET A 57 -14.45 16.27 -0.25
N SER A 58 -15.34 16.06 -1.18
CA SER A 58 -15.94 14.76 -1.44
C SER A 58 -15.90 14.39 -2.92
N LEU A 59 -15.93 13.09 -3.20
CA LEU A 59 -16.09 12.55 -4.54
C LEU A 59 -17.08 11.40 -4.53
N CYS A 60 -17.84 11.30 -5.61
CA CYS A 60 -18.75 10.20 -5.86
C CYS A 60 -18.28 9.41 -7.08
N VAL A 61 -18.22 8.09 -6.94
CA VAL A 61 -17.99 7.14 -8.04
C VAL A 61 -19.28 6.37 -8.26
N SER A 62 -19.83 6.46 -9.47
CA SER A 62 -21.06 5.78 -9.86
C SER A 62 -20.91 5.14 -11.23
N LEU A 63 -21.86 4.29 -11.61
CA LEU A 63 -21.93 3.74 -12.96
C LEU A 63 -22.83 4.60 -13.83
N ASN A 64 -22.46 4.76 -15.10
CA ASN A 64 -23.33 5.42 -16.09
C ASN A 64 -24.45 4.45 -16.53
N GLU A 65 -25.54 4.99 -17.07
CA GLU A 65 -26.69 4.22 -17.56
C GLU A 65 -26.30 3.20 -18.64
N ASP A 66 -25.26 3.49 -19.44
CA ASP A 66 -24.75 2.63 -20.51
C ASP A 66 -23.66 1.64 -20.05
N TYR A 67 -23.58 1.33 -18.73
CA TYR A 67 -22.53 0.48 -18.16
C TYR A 67 -22.48 -0.94 -18.76
N GLU A 68 -23.58 -1.42 -19.32
CA GLU A 68 -23.66 -2.77 -19.94
C GLU A 68 -23.04 -2.85 -21.33
N ARG A 69 -22.71 -1.71 -21.96
CA ARG A 69 -22.14 -1.68 -23.32
C ARG A 69 -20.63 -1.78 -23.29
N PRO A 70 -20.04 -2.85 -23.91
CA PRO A 70 -18.59 -2.97 -24.02
C PRO A 70 -17.97 -1.76 -24.73
N GLY A 71 -16.88 -1.24 -24.18
CA GLY A 71 -16.13 -0.13 -24.76
C GLY A 71 -16.65 1.27 -24.41
N HIS A 72 -17.81 1.39 -23.76
CA HIS A 72 -18.28 2.65 -23.23
C HIS A 72 -17.66 2.94 -21.85
N ASN A 73 -17.42 4.24 -21.61
CA ASN A 73 -16.89 4.70 -20.33
C ASN A 73 -18.03 4.75 -19.30
N TYR A 74 -18.26 3.65 -18.64
CA TYR A 74 -19.39 3.48 -17.72
C TYR A 74 -19.12 3.98 -16.29
N VAL A 75 -17.87 4.23 -15.93
CA VAL A 75 -17.53 4.79 -14.61
C VAL A 75 -17.62 6.30 -14.66
N ASN A 76 -18.47 6.86 -13.82
CA ASN A 76 -18.61 8.29 -13.63
C ASN A 76 -17.96 8.70 -12.31
N ILE A 77 -17.16 9.77 -12.34
CA ILE A 77 -16.50 10.34 -11.15
C ILE A 77 -16.91 11.81 -11.06
N GLN A 78 -17.56 12.15 -9.98
CA GLN A 78 -17.99 13.51 -9.66
C GLN A 78 -17.20 14.02 -8.48
N PHE A 79 -16.71 15.25 -8.58
CA PHE A 79 -15.98 15.93 -7.53
C PHE A 79 -16.84 17.03 -6.92
N SER A 80 -16.75 17.21 -5.61
CA SER A 80 -17.36 18.33 -4.91
C SER A 80 -16.69 19.66 -5.27
N GLU A 81 -17.33 20.76 -4.86
CA GLU A 81 -16.84 22.11 -5.09
C GLU A 81 -15.41 22.33 -4.58
N GLY A 82 -15.08 21.83 -3.38
CA GLY A 82 -13.75 21.98 -2.82
C GLY A 82 -12.64 21.28 -3.64
N PHE A 83 -12.95 20.14 -4.26
CA PHE A 83 -12.01 19.53 -5.21
C PHE A 83 -11.90 20.33 -6.50
N LEU A 84 -12.99 20.90 -6.98
CA LEU A 84 -12.98 21.71 -8.20
C LEU A 84 -12.18 23.01 -8.00
N GLU A 85 -12.31 23.66 -6.84
CA GLU A 85 -11.48 24.81 -6.45
C GLU A 85 -9.99 24.45 -6.39
N LEU A 86 -9.64 23.30 -5.77
CA LEU A 86 -8.26 22.81 -5.74
C LEU A 86 -7.70 22.57 -7.14
N PHE A 87 -8.47 21.95 -8.03
CA PHE A 87 -8.02 21.72 -9.42
C PHE A 87 -7.82 23.04 -10.16
N GLN A 88 -8.67 24.01 -9.94
CA GLN A 88 -8.53 25.35 -10.52
C GLN A 88 -7.27 26.05 -10.01
N GLU A 89 -7.00 26.00 -8.71
CA GLU A 89 -5.76 26.52 -8.13
C GLU A 89 -4.51 25.88 -8.76
N LEU A 90 -4.55 24.56 -8.97
CA LEU A 90 -3.45 23.84 -9.62
C LEU A 90 -3.29 24.23 -11.09
N ASP A 91 -4.39 24.40 -11.85
CA ASP A 91 -4.36 24.84 -13.24
C ASP A 91 -3.82 26.28 -13.37
N ASP A 92 -4.24 27.17 -12.50
CA ASP A 92 -3.78 28.56 -12.46
C ASP A 92 -2.27 28.66 -12.12
N ASN A 93 -1.78 27.83 -11.17
CA ASN A 93 -0.36 27.79 -10.82
C ASN A 93 0.51 27.25 -11.97
N VAL A 94 0.03 26.27 -12.74
CA VAL A 94 0.73 25.79 -13.96
C VAL A 94 0.87 26.92 -14.98
N PHE A 95 -0.17 27.72 -15.13
CA PHE A 95 -0.20 28.82 -16.10
C PHE A 95 0.74 29.95 -15.69
N LEU A 96 0.84 30.27 -14.39
CA LEU A 96 1.65 31.38 -13.86
C LEU A 96 3.15 31.06 -13.81
N ASP A 97 3.53 29.84 -13.43
CA ASP A 97 4.92 29.41 -13.39
C ASP A 97 5.11 27.92 -13.75
N PRO A 98 5.19 27.60 -15.06
CA PRO A 98 5.39 26.24 -15.51
C PRO A 98 6.70 25.61 -15.04
N TYR A 99 7.67 26.42 -14.61
CA TYR A 99 8.98 25.96 -14.17
C TYR A 99 8.97 25.55 -12.69
N ALA A 100 8.34 26.33 -11.83
CA ALA A 100 8.11 25.97 -10.42
C ALA A 100 7.24 24.72 -10.30
N PHE A 101 6.25 24.59 -11.19
CA PHE A 101 5.40 23.43 -11.28
C PHE A 101 6.18 22.15 -11.61
N LYS A 102 7.14 22.20 -12.54
CA LYS A 102 8.05 21.09 -12.86
C LYS A 102 8.96 20.69 -11.70
N LYS A 103 9.21 21.56 -10.73
CA LYS A 103 10.04 21.31 -9.54
C LYS A 103 9.31 20.67 -8.36
N GLY A 104 8.05 20.27 -8.50
CA GLY A 104 7.32 19.57 -7.45
C GLY A 104 6.49 20.47 -6.53
N HIS A 105 6.36 21.76 -6.84
CA HIS A 105 5.52 22.69 -6.06
C HIS A 105 4.06 22.22 -5.94
N TRP A 106 3.54 21.54 -6.97
CA TRP A 106 2.21 20.94 -6.94
C TRP A 106 2.07 19.85 -5.85
N GLU A 107 3.14 19.11 -5.55
CA GLU A 107 3.15 18.10 -4.48
C GLU A 107 2.96 18.77 -3.11
N GLU A 108 3.60 19.93 -2.93
CA GLU A 108 3.47 20.73 -1.71
C GLU A 108 2.04 21.27 -1.56
N VAL A 109 1.45 21.79 -2.62
CA VAL A 109 0.05 22.26 -2.63
C VAL A 109 -0.91 21.13 -2.30
N LEU A 110 -0.78 19.98 -2.97
CA LEU A 110 -1.61 18.82 -2.71
C LEU A 110 -1.46 18.29 -1.27
N THR A 111 -0.23 18.17 -0.79
CA THR A 111 0.05 17.70 0.58
C THR A 111 -0.52 18.65 1.61
N LYS A 112 -0.42 19.97 1.38
CA LYS A 112 -0.96 20.99 2.28
C LYS A 112 -2.49 20.97 2.30
N THR A 113 -3.13 20.81 1.15
CA THR A 113 -4.59 20.87 1.02
C THR A 113 -5.27 19.56 1.43
N LEU A 114 -4.73 18.44 0.97
CA LEU A 114 -5.32 17.13 1.26
C LEU A 114 -4.91 16.57 2.61
N HIS A 115 -3.87 17.09 3.24
CA HIS A 115 -3.40 16.65 4.57
C HIS A 115 -3.37 15.13 4.73
N ASP A 116 -3.03 14.38 3.66
CA ASP A 116 -3.05 12.91 3.71
C ASP A 116 -1.73 12.34 4.23
N PRO A 117 -1.59 12.19 5.55
CA PRO A 117 -0.38 11.66 6.14
C PRO A 117 -0.34 10.13 6.12
N TYR A 118 -1.42 9.45 5.66
CA TYR A 118 -1.59 8.01 5.80
C TYR A 118 -1.35 7.27 4.50
N GLU A 119 -0.47 6.27 4.54
CA GLU A 119 -0.38 5.25 3.50
C GLU A 119 -1.46 4.18 3.77
N THR A 120 -2.32 3.89 2.80
CA THR A 120 -3.29 2.80 2.95
C THR A 120 -2.62 1.47 2.68
N VAL A 121 -2.65 0.60 3.67
CA VAL A 121 -2.08 -0.75 3.63
C VAL A 121 -3.20 -1.75 3.81
N PHE A 122 -3.36 -2.62 2.83
CA PHE A 122 -4.32 -3.71 2.89
C PHE A 122 -3.57 -5.04 3.02
N ILE A 123 -3.94 -5.83 4.01
CA ILE A 123 -3.40 -7.16 4.26
C ILE A 123 -4.56 -8.16 4.07
N PRO A 124 -4.56 -8.94 2.98
CA PRO A 124 -5.66 -9.85 2.65
C PRO A 124 -5.72 -11.07 3.57
N ALA A 125 -6.84 -11.77 3.56
CA ALA A 125 -6.95 -13.12 4.08
C ALA A 125 -6.12 -14.12 3.26
N GLY A 126 -5.92 -15.34 3.77
CA GLY A 126 -5.18 -16.41 3.07
C GLY A 126 -3.67 -16.13 2.92
N ARG A 127 -3.09 -15.37 3.83
CA ARG A 127 -1.68 -14.97 3.83
C ARG A 127 -0.71 -16.13 3.89
N ASN A 128 -1.11 -17.27 4.49
CA ASN A 128 -0.30 -18.49 4.54
C ASN A 128 0.09 -18.96 3.13
N LEU A 129 -0.87 -19.01 2.20
CA LEU A 129 -0.60 -19.39 0.82
C LEU A 129 0.37 -18.41 0.14
N ILE A 130 0.16 -17.11 0.35
CA ILE A 130 1.04 -16.07 -0.17
C ILE A 130 2.44 -16.22 0.42
N THR A 131 2.55 -16.49 1.72
CA THR A 131 3.84 -16.70 2.40
C THR A 131 4.56 -17.94 1.86
N ILE A 132 3.87 -19.06 1.68
CA ILE A 132 4.43 -20.29 1.11
C ILE A 132 4.94 -20.09 -0.32
N LEU A 133 4.16 -19.39 -1.14
CA LEU A 133 4.48 -19.18 -2.56
C LEU A 133 5.39 -17.98 -2.81
N SER A 134 5.70 -17.21 -1.78
CA SER A 134 6.39 -15.93 -1.92
C SER A 134 7.78 -16.03 -2.58
N GLU A 135 8.48 -17.15 -2.44
CA GLU A 135 9.76 -17.40 -3.13
C GLU A 135 9.58 -17.58 -4.64
N GLN A 136 8.47 -18.20 -5.06
CA GLN A 136 8.12 -18.44 -6.46
C GLN A 136 7.44 -17.24 -7.13
N MET A 137 6.89 -16.32 -6.33
CA MET A 137 6.10 -15.19 -6.86
C MET A 137 6.91 -14.27 -7.77
N ASN A 138 8.20 -14.05 -7.51
CA ASN A 138 9.06 -13.29 -8.43
C ASN A 138 9.10 -13.93 -9.82
N TYR A 139 9.26 -15.26 -9.88
CA TYR A 139 9.27 -15.99 -11.14
C TYR A 139 7.88 -15.96 -11.80
N ILE A 140 6.82 -16.17 -11.02
CA ILE A 140 5.44 -16.12 -11.51
C ILE A 140 5.15 -14.75 -12.12
N PHE A 141 5.41 -13.65 -11.41
CA PHE A 141 5.15 -12.31 -11.91
C PHE A 141 5.96 -11.92 -13.15
N THR A 142 7.19 -12.44 -13.29
CA THR A 142 8.01 -12.17 -14.47
C THR A 142 7.62 -13.03 -15.66
N SER A 143 7.01 -14.20 -15.44
CA SER A 143 6.58 -15.13 -16.49
C SER A 143 5.15 -14.93 -16.98
N LEU A 144 4.30 -14.23 -16.19
CA LEU A 144 2.92 -13.97 -16.57
C LEU A 144 2.84 -12.82 -17.59
N GLU A 145 2.04 -13.03 -18.63
CA GLU A 145 1.68 -11.96 -19.57
C GLU A 145 0.71 -10.95 -18.90
N GLY A 146 0.65 -9.73 -19.45
CA GLY A 146 -0.16 -8.66 -18.90
C GLY A 146 -1.65 -8.99 -18.72
N SER A 147 -2.20 -9.90 -19.55
CA SER A 147 -3.57 -10.41 -19.43
C SER A 147 -3.77 -11.32 -18.22
N GLN A 148 -2.79 -12.15 -17.90
CA GLN A 148 -2.81 -13.07 -16.76
C GLN A 148 -2.57 -12.35 -15.43
N LEU A 149 -1.69 -11.33 -15.43
CA LEU A 149 -1.47 -10.47 -14.26
C LEU A 149 -2.73 -9.70 -13.84
N ARG A 150 -3.66 -9.44 -14.77
CA ARG A 150 -4.94 -8.78 -14.47
C ARG A 150 -5.94 -9.70 -13.76
N GLN A 151 -5.71 -11.02 -13.77
CA GLN A 151 -6.57 -11.99 -13.06
C GLN A 151 -6.26 -12.07 -11.57
N ILE A 152 -5.05 -11.61 -11.16
CA ILE A 152 -4.73 -11.47 -9.74
C ILE A 152 -5.39 -10.18 -9.25
N ASP A 153 -6.18 -10.27 -8.19
CA ASP A 153 -6.80 -9.08 -7.62
C ASP A 153 -5.74 -8.05 -7.22
N TYR A 154 -6.09 -6.78 -7.37
CA TYR A 154 -5.18 -5.67 -7.18
C TYR A 154 -4.57 -5.63 -5.77
N VAL A 155 -5.37 -5.97 -4.77
CA VAL A 155 -4.99 -5.87 -3.35
C VAL A 155 -3.96 -6.93 -3.00
N THR A 156 -4.23 -8.18 -3.36
CA THR A 156 -3.29 -9.31 -3.21
C THR A 156 -1.98 -9.03 -3.94
N LYS A 157 -2.05 -8.54 -5.16
CA LYS A 157 -0.85 -8.16 -5.93
C LYS A 157 -0.01 -7.11 -5.19
N ARG A 158 -0.62 -6.04 -4.70
CA ARG A 158 0.09 -4.97 -3.94
C ARG A 158 0.70 -5.50 -2.66
N TYR A 159 0.00 -6.39 -1.96
CA TYR A 159 0.52 -7.04 -0.76
C TYR A 159 1.77 -7.87 -1.07
N ILE A 160 1.73 -8.70 -2.11
CA ILE A 160 2.87 -9.52 -2.55
C ILE A 160 4.06 -8.63 -2.95
N GLU A 161 3.83 -7.60 -3.78
CA GLU A 161 4.87 -6.66 -4.19
C GLU A 161 5.54 -5.99 -2.98
N THR A 162 4.75 -5.65 -1.95
CA THR A 162 5.27 -5.06 -0.72
C THR A 162 6.14 -6.05 0.05
N ILE A 163 5.69 -7.29 0.22
CA ILE A 163 6.48 -8.36 0.85
C ILE A 163 7.81 -8.55 0.13
N LEU A 164 7.78 -8.73 -1.18
CA LEU A 164 9.00 -8.97 -1.97
C LEU A 164 10.01 -7.82 -1.86
N LYS A 165 9.52 -6.59 -1.81
CA LYS A 165 10.36 -5.40 -1.62
C LYS A 165 10.99 -5.34 -0.22
N LEU A 166 10.26 -5.77 0.80
CA LEU A 166 10.71 -5.64 2.19
C LEU A 166 11.56 -6.82 2.69
N LYS A 167 11.45 -8.01 2.11
CA LYS A 167 12.23 -9.19 2.52
C LYS A 167 13.72 -8.92 2.76
N PRO A 168 14.45 -8.23 1.87
CA PRO A 168 15.88 -8.00 2.04
C PRO A 168 16.24 -7.19 3.31
N LEU A 169 15.32 -6.36 3.82
CA LEU A 169 15.54 -5.58 5.05
C LEU A 169 15.72 -6.47 6.28
N PHE A 170 15.16 -7.68 6.24
CA PHE A 170 15.22 -8.65 7.34
C PHE A 170 16.32 -9.70 7.19
N GLY A 171 17.36 -9.44 6.39
CA GLY A 171 18.47 -10.38 6.16
C GLY A 171 19.17 -10.79 7.46
N ARG A 172 19.38 -9.84 8.38
CA ARG A 172 19.93 -10.08 9.73
C ARG A 172 18.84 -10.15 10.81
N GLY A 173 17.57 -10.31 10.41
CA GLY A 173 16.41 -10.26 11.28
C GLY A 173 16.06 -8.82 11.68
N LEU A 174 15.11 -8.69 12.61
CA LEU A 174 14.62 -7.39 13.07
C LEU A 174 15.73 -6.58 13.77
N SER A 175 16.56 -7.23 14.61
CA SER A 175 17.68 -6.54 15.28
C SER A 175 18.65 -5.96 14.27
N GLY A 176 19.00 -6.72 13.22
CA GLY A 176 19.87 -6.22 12.17
C GLY A 176 19.25 -5.04 11.40
N TYR A 177 17.97 -5.06 11.14
CA TYR A 177 17.27 -3.94 10.53
C TYR A 177 17.30 -2.68 11.41
N ILE A 178 17.08 -2.84 12.72
CA ILE A 178 17.20 -1.75 13.70
C ILE A 178 18.63 -1.20 13.71
N ASP A 179 19.64 -2.07 13.71
CA ASP A 179 21.03 -1.64 13.71
C ASP A 179 21.38 -0.84 12.44
N ASP A 180 20.87 -1.25 11.27
CA ASP A 180 21.05 -0.53 10.01
C ASP A 180 20.42 0.87 10.04
N VAL A 181 19.22 1.00 10.60
CA VAL A 181 18.55 2.30 10.78
C VAL A 181 19.34 3.18 11.76
N MET A 182 19.85 2.61 12.85
CA MET A 182 20.60 3.32 13.88
C MET A 182 22.05 3.67 13.48
N ALA A 183 22.62 2.98 12.50
CA ALA A 183 24.00 3.27 12.02
C ALA A 183 24.15 4.68 11.48
N SER A 184 23.06 5.35 11.11
CA SER A 184 23.02 6.76 10.69
C SER A 184 22.47 7.62 11.84
N GLU A 185 23.24 7.82 12.93
CA GLU A 185 22.78 8.46 14.17
C GLU A 185 22.07 9.82 13.99
N ASP A 186 22.49 10.60 13.01
CA ASP A 186 21.93 11.92 12.69
C ASP A 186 20.75 11.86 11.69
N SER A 187 20.39 10.66 11.22
CA SER A 187 19.31 10.52 10.26
C SER A 187 17.95 10.80 10.90
N GLU A 188 17.01 11.32 10.11
CA GLU A 188 15.61 11.46 10.48
C GLU A 188 15.03 10.12 10.96
N ALA A 189 15.41 9.01 10.30
CA ALA A 189 14.97 7.66 10.67
C ALA A 189 15.40 7.26 12.10
N ALA A 190 16.66 7.55 12.48
CA ALA A 190 17.15 7.25 13.82
C ALA A 190 16.44 8.08 14.90
N LYS A 191 16.12 9.35 14.63
CA LYS A 191 15.35 10.22 15.55
C LYS A 191 13.93 9.68 15.74
N LYS A 192 13.27 9.29 14.65
CA LYS A 192 11.92 8.75 14.63
C LYS A 192 11.84 7.39 15.33
N PHE A 193 12.81 6.51 15.09
CA PHE A 193 12.93 5.23 15.80
C PHE A 193 12.92 5.42 17.33
N LYS A 194 13.63 6.44 17.84
CA LYS A 194 13.69 6.70 19.29
C LYS A 194 12.31 6.99 19.88
N SER A 195 11.41 7.66 19.15
CA SER A 195 10.05 7.94 19.63
C SER A 195 9.17 6.68 19.65
N ASN A 196 9.35 5.75 18.71
CA ASN A 196 8.56 4.54 18.57
C ASN A 196 9.13 3.33 19.33
N ARG A 197 10.28 3.49 20.00
CA ARG A 197 10.99 2.40 20.69
C ARG A 197 10.12 1.58 21.65
N PRO A 198 9.24 2.16 22.48
CA PRO A 198 8.37 1.37 23.36
C PRO A 198 7.40 0.47 22.60
N ALA A 199 6.79 0.98 21.53
CA ALA A 199 5.87 0.21 20.68
C ALA A 199 6.60 -0.91 19.94
N ILE A 200 7.78 -0.63 19.39
CA ILE A 200 8.62 -1.62 18.73
C ILE A 200 9.02 -2.73 19.68
N LYS A 201 9.42 -2.39 20.92
CA LYS A 201 9.78 -3.38 21.95
C LYS A 201 8.60 -4.30 22.28
N LEU A 202 7.41 -3.72 22.51
CA LEU A 202 6.19 -4.49 22.80
C LEU A 202 5.85 -5.43 21.62
N LEU A 203 5.95 -4.94 20.41
CA LEU A 203 5.69 -5.73 19.20
C LEU A 203 6.70 -6.88 19.05
N CYS A 204 8.00 -6.65 19.35
CA CYS A 204 9.03 -7.68 19.35
C CYS A 204 8.73 -8.81 20.34
N GLU A 205 8.34 -8.43 21.58
CA GLU A 205 7.99 -9.40 22.61
C GLU A 205 6.80 -10.25 22.17
N LYS A 206 5.74 -9.63 21.66
CA LYS A 206 4.56 -10.33 21.15
C LYS A 206 4.84 -11.18 19.91
N ALA A 207 5.61 -10.68 18.96
CA ALA A 207 6.00 -11.45 17.79
C ALA A 207 6.80 -12.69 18.17
N THR A 208 7.76 -12.57 19.10
CA THR A 208 8.55 -13.70 19.58
C THR A 208 7.69 -14.72 20.32
N GLU A 209 6.76 -14.26 21.17
CA GLU A 209 5.81 -15.13 21.89
C GLU A 209 4.93 -15.94 20.93
N ILE A 210 4.35 -15.30 19.91
CA ILE A 210 3.40 -15.93 18.96
C ILE A 210 4.14 -16.79 17.94
N LEU A 211 5.26 -16.32 17.40
CA LEU A 211 6.02 -17.03 16.39
C LEU A 211 6.90 -18.13 16.98
N GLY A 212 7.25 -18.06 18.27
CA GLY A 212 8.21 -18.98 18.89
C GLY A 212 9.62 -18.83 18.37
N GLY A 213 9.98 -17.72 17.72
CA GLY A 213 11.29 -17.49 17.14
C GLY A 213 11.41 -16.13 16.44
N SER A 214 12.55 -15.89 15.80
CA SER A 214 12.85 -14.67 15.06
C SER A 214 12.91 -14.92 13.56
N TYR A 215 12.23 -14.08 12.78
CA TYR A 215 12.25 -14.16 11.33
C TYR A 215 13.55 -13.59 10.74
N ARG A 216 14.10 -14.29 9.72
CA ARG A 216 15.20 -13.79 8.89
C ARG A 216 15.01 -14.23 7.44
N TYR A 217 15.48 -13.39 6.51
CA TYR A 217 15.55 -13.72 5.09
C TYR A 217 17.02 -13.90 4.67
N VAL A 218 17.45 -15.14 4.49
CA VAL A 218 18.85 -15.49 4.28
C VAL A 218 18.99 -16.39 3.04
N ASP A 219 19.88 -16.03 2.12
CA ASP A 219 20.19 -16.80 0.90
C ASP A 219 18.96 -17.09 0.03
N GLY A 220 18.02 -16.13 -0.04
CA GLY A 220 16.78 -16.29 -0.80
C GLY A 220 15.69 -17.08 -0.09
N GLU A 221 15.92 -17.53 1.15
CA GLU A 221 14.97 -18.32 1.94
C GLU A 221 14.45 -17.57 3.16
N GLU A 222 13.18 -17.76 3.45
CA GLU A 222 12.53 -17.27 4.68
C GLU A 222 12.70 -18.31 5.79
N ARG A 223 13.28 -17.89 6.90
CA ARG A 223 13.62 -18.78 8.02
C ARG A 223 13.11 -18.22 9.33
N LEU A 224 12.56 -19.08 10.19
CA LEU A 224 12.24 -18.80 11.58
C LEU A 224 13.33 -19.41 12.48
N TYR A 225 14.13 -18.57 13.10
CA TYR A 225 15.20 -18.98 14.00
C TYR A 225 14.66 -19.20 15.41
N LEU A 226 14.80 -20.41 15.92
CA LEU A 226 14.44 -20.81 17.28
C LEU A 226 15.53 -20.42 18.27
N ASP A 227 16.77 -20.48 17.83
CA ASP A 227 17.97 -20.00 18.51
C ASP A 227 19.01 -19.55 17.48
N GLU A 228 20.22 -19.20 17.87
CA GLU A 228 21.26 -18.68 16.96
C GLU A 228 21.67 -19.68 15.85
N ARG A 229 21.46 -20.97 16.07
CA ARG A 229 21.93 -22.06 15.19
C ARG A 229 20.80 -22.88 14.57
N LYS A 230 19.64 -22.90 15.20
CA LYS A 230 18.50 -23.74 14.78
C LYS A 230 17.42 -22.90 14.15
N TYR A 231 17.01 -23.27 12.96
CA TYR A 231 15.91 -22.63 12.26
C TYR A 231 15.00 -23.64 11.57
N ILE A 232 13.80 -23.19 11.28
CA ILE A 232 12.82 -23.88 10.44
C ILE A 232 12.54 -22.97 9.24
N LYS A 233 12.50 -23.52 8.02
CA LYS A 233 12.02 -22.77 6.86
C LYS A 233 10.53 -22.46 7.04
N ILE A 234 10.11 -21.26 6.64
CA ILE A 234 8.73 -20.81 6.84
C ILE A 234 7.70 -21.77 6.25
N ASN A 235 8.02 -22.42 5.12
CA ASN A 235 7.15 -23.42 4.47
C ASN A 235 6.82 -24.63 5.37
N PHE A 236 7.61 -24.88 6.42
CA PHE A 236 7.43 -25.99 7.37
C PHE A 236 6.95 -25.52 8.75
N THR A 237 6.62 -24.26 8.91
CA THR A 237 6.01 -23.74 10.14
C THR A 237 4.50 -23.98 10.15
N SER A 238 3.84 -23.72 11.26
CA SER A 238 2.38 -23.83 11.34
C SER A 238 1.69 -22.80 10.44
N SER A 239 0.45 -23.11 10.01
CA SER A 239 -0.35 -22.17 9.21
C SER A 239 -0.54 -20.83 9.91
N GLY A 240 -0.74 -20.82 11.23
CA GLY A 240 -0.84 -19.59 12.01
C GLY A 240 0.45 -18.76 12.00
N GLN A 241 1.63 -19.40 12.08
CA GLN A 241 2.90 -18.69 11.94
C GLN A 241 3.06 -18.10 10.53
N GLN A 242 2.68 -18.84 9.49
CA GLN A 242 2.70 -18.37 8.10
C GLN A 242 1.75 -17.20 7.86
N GLU A 243 0.58 -17.18 8.52
CA GLU A 243 -0.39 -16.09 8.44
C GLU A 243 0.12 -14.79 9.06
N ILE A 244 0.73 -14.87 10.25
CA ILE A 244 1.00 -13.70 11.06
C ILE A 244 2.38 -13.07 10.81
N ILE A 245 3.33 -13.83 10.26
CA ILE A 245 4.73 -13.40 10.15
C ILE A 245 4.89 -12.10 9.36
N TRP A 246 4.18 -11.97 8.24
CA TRP A 246 4.24 -10.77 7.42
C TRP A 246 3.40 -9.62 7.97
N VAL A 247 2.39 -9.91 8.79
CA VAL A 247 1.70 -8.86 9.56
C VAL A 247 2.69 -8.19 10.52
N PHE A 248 3.45 -8.97 11.29
CA PHE A 248 4.48 -8.42 12.17
C PHE A 248 5.58 -7.67 11.43
N ASN A 249 6.12 -8.25 10.35
CA ASN A 249 7.19 -7.61 9.58
C ASN A 249 6.75 -6.27 8.96
N LEU A 250 5.52 -6.16 8.47
CA LEU A 250 4.95 -4.91 8.00
C LEU A 250 4.78 -3.89 9.11
N LEU A 251 4.24 -4.31 10.26
CA LEU A 251 4.10 -3.42 11.43
C LEU A 251 5.46 -2.92 11.91
N PHE A 252 6.49 -3.79 11.97
CA PHE A 252 7.87 -3.37 12.27
C PHE A 252 8.39 -2.34 11.30
N TYR A 253 8.22 -2.59 9.99
CA TYR A 253 8.65 -1.66 8.96
C TYR A 253 8.01 -0.28 9.15
N TYR A 254 6.69 -0.22 9.30
CA TYR A 254 5.98 1.06 9.44
C TYR A 254 6.33 1.79 10.74
N LEU A 255 6.52 1.08 11.84
CA LEU A 255 6.91 1.67 13.12
C LEU A 255 8.37 2.18 13.11
N ILE A 256 9.29 1.44 12.48
CA ILE A 256 10.70 1.83 12.40
C ILE A 256 10.86 3.04 11.47
N GLU A 257 10.17 3.06 10.32
CA GLU A 257 10.20 4.15 9.37
C GLU A 257 9.33 5.36 9.78
N ASP A 258 8.63 5.27 10.92
CA ASP A 258 7.66 6.27 11.41
C ASP A 258 6.63 6.68 10.34
N LYS A 259 6.16 5.70 9.57
CA LYS A 259 5.15 5.92 8.56
C LYS A 259 3.77 5.84 9.16
N ARG A 260 2.96 6.83 8.88
CA ARG A 260 1.54 6.80 9.24
C ARG A 260 0.79 5.96 8.23
N VAL A 261 0.07 4.95 8.73
CA VAL A 261 -0.68 4.03 7.89
C VAL A 261 -2.13 3.91 8.34
N PHE A 262 -3.01 3.78 7.35
CA PHE A 262 -4.36 3.28 7.54
C PHE A 262 -4.37 1.80 7.17
N LEU A 263 -4.33 0.94 8.19
CA LEU A 263 -4.22 -0.51 8.02
C LEU A 263 -5.59 -1.15 7.95
N ILE A 264 -5.83 -1.90 6.89
CA ILE A 264 -6.98 -2.80 6.74
C ILE A 264 -6.44 -4.23 6.78
N LEU A 265 -6.84 -4.99 7.77
CA LEU A 265 -6.42 -6.38 7.96
C LEU A 265 -7.64 -7.28 7.91
N GLU A 266 -7.72 -8.16 6.92
CA GLU A 266 -8.76 -9.18 6.84
C GLU A 266 -8.42 -10.38 7.71
N GLU A 267 -9.44 -10.95 8.36
CA GLU A 267 -9.35 -12.17 9.16
C GLU A 267 -8.07 -12.23 10.02
N PRO A 268 -7.84 -11.26 10.93
CA PRO A 268 -6.61 -11.23 11.74
C PRO A 268 -6.42 -12.46 12.62
N GLU A 269 -7.52 -13.12 12.99
CA GLU A 269 -7.56 -14.33 13.82
C GLU A 269 -7.33 -15.64 13.05
N SER A 270 -7.27 -15.58 11.72
CA SER A 270 -7.26 -16.79 10.88
C SER A 270 -6.08 -17.69 11.23
N HIS A 271 -6.36 -18.97 11.45
CA HIS A 271 -5.39 -20.02 11.80
C HIS A 271 -4.57 -19.82 13.09
N LEU A 272 -4.89 -18.80 13.90
CA LEU A 272 -4.23 -18.58 15.18
C LEU A 272 -4.93 -19.39 16.29
N TYR A 273 -4.15 -19.85 17.25
CA TYR A 273 -4.72 -20.42 18.49
C TYR A 273 -5.49 -19.35 19.27
N PRO A 274 -6.58 -19.71 19.98
CA PRO A 274 -7.38 -18.76 20.76
C PRO A 274 -6.56 -17.92 21.75
N SER A 275 -5.46 -18.46 22.30
CA SER A 275 -4.54 -17.72 23.18
C SER A 275 -3.73 -16.64 22.43
N SER A 276 -3.52 -16.80 21.14
CA SER A 276 -2.77 -15.86 20.29
C SER A 276 -3.65 -14.85 19.59
N GLN A 277 -4.99 -14.99 19.70
CA GLN A 277 -5.97 -14.05 19.14
C GLN A 277 -6.28 -12.88 20.10
N ARG A 278 -5.74 -12.89 21.33
CA ARG A 278 -5.89 -11.87 22.36
C ARG A 278 -4.67 -10.99 22.43
#